data_7f3f366e4a391b768e0f3bbe5ca16e08
#
_entry.id   7f3f366e4a391b768e0f3bbe5ca16e08
#
_cell.length_a   1.000
_cell.length_b   1.000
_cell.length_c   1.000
_cell.angle_alpha   90.00
_cell.angle_beta   90.00
_cell.angle_gamma   90.00
#
_symmetry.space_group_name_H-M   'P 1'
#
loop_
_entity.id
_entity.type
_entity.pdbx_description
1 polymer ?
#
loop_
_entity_poly.entity_id
_entity_poly.type
_entity_poly.pdbx_seq_one_letter_code
_entity_poly.pdbx_strand_id
1 'polypeptide(L)'
;MLYRIEGQSIDYEHISFVLGKEYLLSFQEKEGDIFDGLRNRLKQDTNIIRKRGADYLLYRLIDTIVDGYYSVLENIGHQVEEIEESISNNPSVEDFQRIQKLRKEFIYLRKVVYPLREAVNKVVKNENDFIEDRNVKYFADVYDHVIHLLDSLDTYKDLTSTLMDLYMNTINYKMNEVMKLLTIIP
;
A
#
# COMPACT_ATOMS: atom_id res chain seq x y z
N MET A 1 9.99 -0.97 -1.89
CA MET A 1 9.52 -0.21 -3.04
C MET A 1 8.81 1.02 -2.52
N LEU A 2 9.02 2.19 -3.10
CA LEU A 2 8.31 3.42 -2.74
C LEU A 2 7.08 3.57 -3.60
N TYR A 3 5.99 4.07 -3.00
CA TYR A 3 4.76 4.44 -3.69
C TYR A 3 4.54 5.93 -3.57
N ARG A 4 4.11 6.55 -4.66
CA ARG A 4 3.65 7.93 -4.69
C ARG A 4 2.28 7.96 -5.33
N ILE A 5 1.39 8.79 -4.78
CA ILE A 5 0.10 9.06 -5.37
C ILE A 5 0.27 10.32 -6.23
N GLU A 6 0.19 10.15 -7.55
CA GLU A 6 0.18 11.26 -8.51
C GLU A 6 -1.20 11.36 -9.16
N GLY A 7 -2.05 12.21 -8.59
CA GLY A 7 -3.46 12.31 -9.00
C GLY A 7 -4.21 11.01 -8.72
N GLN A 8 -4.70 10.32 -9.78
CA GLN A 8 -5.39 9.03 -9.69
C GLN A 8 -4.50 7.83 -10.02
N SER A 9 -3.19 8.03 -10.18
CA SER A 9 -2.24 6.94 -10.45
C SER A 9 -1.29 6.73 -9.28
N ILE A 10 -0.94 5.47 -9.07
CA ILE A 10 0.09 5.08 -8.10
C ILE A 10 1.37 4.92 -8.90
N ASP A 11 2.34 5.79 -8.64
CA ASP A 11 3.71 5.63 -9.14
C ASP A 11 4.56 4.87 -8.12
N TYR A 12 5.51 4.08 -8.59
CA TYR A 12 6.35 3.25 -7.74
C TYR A 12 7.78 3.20 -8.28
N GLU A 13 8.72 3.07 -7.35
CA GLU A 13 10.13 2.91 -7.65
C GLU A 13 10.81 1.91 -6.72
N HIS A 14 11.89 1.31 -7.19
CA HIS A 14 12.72 0.47 -6.34
C HIS A 14 13.62 1.32 -5.45
N ILE A 15 13.74 0.89 -4.19
CA ILE A 15 14.75 1.38 -3.28
C ILE A 15 15.53 0.21 -2.73
N SER A 16 16.84 0.33 -2.67
CA SER A 16 17.75 -0.66 -2.12
C SER A 16 18.52 -0.08 -0.96
N PHE A 17 18.72 -0.87 0.10
CA PHE A 17 19.50 -0.51 1.27
C PHE A 17 20.66 -1.48 1.43
N VAL A 18 21.83 -0.94 1.76
CA VAL A 18 23.01 -1.73 2.15
C VAL A 18 23.42 -1.29 3.55
N LEU A 19 23.21 -2.17 4.53
CA LEU A 19 23.59 -1.95 5.91
C LEU A 19 24.98 -2.50 6.19
N GLY A 20 25.86 -1.66 6.71
CA GLY A 20 27.12 -2.03 7.33
C GLY A 20 27.11 -1.74 8.82
N LYS A 21 28.19 -2.06 9.52
CA LYS A 21 28.28 -1.85 10.99
C LYS A 21 28.08 -0.39 11.41
N GLU A 22 28.61 0.56 10.63
CA GLU A 22 28.59 1.98 10.96
C GLU A 22 28.00 2.87 9.86
N TYR A 23 27.48 2.27 8.77
CA TYR A 23 26.94 3.02 7.66
C TYR A 23 25.69 2.35 7.07
N LEU A 24 24.87 3.16 6.43
CA LEU A 24 23.74 2.75 5.64
C LEU A 24 23.76 3.49 4.30
N LEU A 25 23.72 2.74 3.22
CA LEU A 25 23.59 3.28 1.86
C LEU A 25 22.19 3.03 1.34
N SER A 26 21.62 4.00 0.66
CA SER A 26 20.34 3.89 -0.05
C SER A 26 20.53 4.23 -1.52
N PHE A 27 19.87 3.46 -2.39
CA PHE A 27 19.87 3.64 -3.83
C PHE A 27 18.43 3.77 -4.31
N GLN A 28 18.14 4.75 -5.13
CA GLN A 28 16.85 5.06 -5.71
C GLN A 28 16.94 5.23 -7.21
N GLU A 29 15.83 4.97 -7.93
CA GLU A 29 15.78 5.06 -9.39
C GLU A 29 15.39 6.47 -9.85
N LYS A 30 14.61 7.20 -9.05
CA LYS A 30 14.07 8.52 -9.39
C LYS A 30 14.54 9.59 -8.42
N GLU A 31 14.58 10.83 -8.90
CA GLU A 31 14.84 11.99 -8.06
C GLU A 31 13.66 12.25 -7.10
N GLY A 32 13.99 12.75 -5.91
CA GLY A 32 13.03 12.98 -4.83
C GLY A 32 12.65 11.70 -4.10
N ASP A 33 12.21 11.82 -2.86
CA ASP A 33 11.79 10.69 -2.04
C ASP A 33 10.81 11.13 -0.92
N ILE A 34 10.42 10.17 -0.07
CA ILE A 34 9.53 10.39 1.07
C ILE A 34 10.28 10.66 2.38
N PHE A 35 11.61 10.78 2.36
CA PHE A 35 12.43 10.80 3.57
C PHE A 35 12.79 12.20 4.08
N ASP A 36 12.23 13.27 3.55
CA ASP A 36 12.54 14.64 3.99
C ASP A 36 12.26 14.87 5.48
N GLY A 37 11.17 14.32 5.99
CA GLY A 37 10.86 14.34 7.41
C GLY A 37 11.96 13.67 8.27
N LEU A 38 12.50 12.55 7.77
CA LEU A 38 13.58 11.83 8.43
C LEU A 38 14.91 12.59 8.33
N ARG A 39 15.23 13.17 7.16
CA ARG A 39 16.41 14.04 6.97
C ARG A 39 16.42 15.25 7.88
N ASN A 40 15.26 15.89 8.05
CA ASN A 40 15.12 17.03 8.95
C ASN A 40 15.36 16.62 10.42
N ARG A 41 14.90 15.45 10.84
CA ARG A 41 15.19 14.91 12.17
C ARG A 41 16.67 14.57 12.34
N LEU A 42 17.33 14.05 11.30
CA LEU A 42 18.78 13.77 11.32
C LEU A 42 19.64 15.05 11.44
N LYS A 43 19.16 16.20 10.96
CA LYS A 43 19.86 17.49 11.11
C LYS A 43 19.80 18.05 12.54
N GLN A 44 18.87 17.57 13.37
CA GLN A 44 18.71 18.02 14.76
C GLN A 44 19.63 17.21 15.69
N ASP A 45 20.57 17.86 16.38
CA ASP A 45 21.57 17.20 17.22
C ASP A 45 21.00 16.44 18.41
N THR A 46 19.80 16.79 18.87
CA THR A 46 19.14 16.17 20.03
C THR A 46 18.36 14.91 19.67
N ASN A 47 18.23 14.59 18.37
CA ASN A 47 17.36 13.50 17.94
C ASN A 47 17.99 12.13 18.23
N ILE A 48 17.13 11.20 18.70
CA ILE A 48 17.52 9.82 19.04
C ILE A 48 18.11 9.08 17.84
N ILE A 49 17.72 9.43 16.61
CA ILE A 49 18.19 8.78 15.38
C ILE A 49 19.70 8.92 15.22
N ARG A 50 20.28 10.08 15.58
CA ARG A 50 21.73 10.30 15.53
C ARG A 50 22.50 9.58 16.63
N LYS A 51 21.84 9.23 17.74
CA LYS A 51 22.45 8.57 18.89
C LYS A 51 22.42 7.05 18.79
N ARG A 52 21.70 6.52 17.81
CA ARG A 52 21.58 5.08 17.54
C ARG A 52 22.34 4.70 16.28
N GLY A 53 22.60 3.42 16.12
CA GLY A 53 23.37 2.87 15.01
C GLY A 53 22.69 3.00 13.63
N ALA A 54 23.40 2.56 12.61
CA ALA A 54 22.93 2.54 11.23
C ALA A 54 21.71 1.62 11.05
N ASP A 55 21.59 0.57 11.86
CA ASP A 55 20.47 -0.35 11.93
C ASP A 55 19.17 0.33 12.37
N TYR A 56 19.24 1.24 13.36
CA TYR A 56 18.08 2.02 13.76
C TYR A 56 17.62 2.99 12.65
N LEU A 57 18.57 3.55 11.91
CA LEU A 57 18.25 4.37 10.74
C LEU A 57 17.57 3.55 9.66
N LEU A 58 18.05 2.31 9.41
CA LEU A 58 17.39 1.37 8.48
C LEU A 58 15.95 1.10 8.90
N TYR A 59 15.71 0.81 10.19
CA TYR A 59 14.36 0.66 10.71
C TYR A 59 13.50 1.87 10.37
N ARG A 60 13.96 3.09 10.65
CA ARG A 60 13.19 4.31 10.40
C ARG A 60 12.87 4.53 8.91
N LEU A 61 13.76 4.13 8.01
CA LEU A 61 13.51 4.21 6.57
C LEU A 61 12.44 3.20 6.13
N ILE A 62 12.54 1.96 6.62
CA ILE A 62 11.53 0.92 6.31
C ILE A 62 10.17 1.29 6.89
N ASP A 63 10.12 1.75 8.12
CA ASP A 63 8.92 2.23 8.82
C ASP A 63 8.23 3.35 8.02
N THR A 64 8.98 4.35 7.55
CA THR A 64 8.45 5.42 6.69
C THR A 64 7.87 4.88 5.37
N ILE A 65 8.48 3.84 4.78
CA ILE A 65 7.95 3.19 3.57
C ILE A 65 6.64 2.47 3.87
N VAL A 66 6.57 1.76 4.98
CA VAL A 66 5.37 1.03 5.40
C VAL A 66 4.22 2.00 5.70
N ASP A 67 4.50 3.11 6.39
CA ASP A 67 3.53 4.20 6.61
C ASP A 67 2.98 4.74 5.28
N GLY A 68 3.84 4.86 4.26
CA GLY A 68 3.43 5.28 2.92
C GLY A 68 2.43 4.32 2.26
N TYR A 69 2.53 3.02 2.50
CA TYR A 69 1.54 2.05 2.00
C TYR A 69 0.16 2.22 2.64
N TYR A 70 0.08 2.60 3.90
CA TYR A 70 -1.21 2.89 4.54
C TYR A 70 -1.91 4.08 3.90
N SER A 71 -1.17 5.14 3.53
CA SER A 71 -1.73 6.28 2.80
C SER A 71 -2.27 5.86 1.41
N VAL A 72 -1.60 4.91 0.74
CA VAL A 72 -2.09 4.34 -0.52
C VAL A 72 -3.38 3.55 -0.29
N LEU A 73 -3.45 2.72 0.76
CA LEU A 73 -4.65 1.97 1.10
C LEU A 73 -5.84 2.87 1.44
N GLU A 74 -5.62 3.96 2.15
CA GLU A 74 -6.65 4.95 2.45
C GLU A 74 -7.22 5.57 1.17
N ASN A 75 -6.35 5.98 0.24
CA ASN A 75 -6.77 6.49 -1.07
C ASN A 75 -7.58 5.44 -1.86
N ILE A 76 -7.16 4.18 -1.83
CA ILE A 76 -7.89 3.10 -2.49
C ILE A 76 -9.26 2.88 -1.81
N GLY A 77 -9.33 2.97 -0.48
CA GLY A 77 -10.59 2.91 0.27
C GLY A 77 -11.61 3.95 -0.23
N HIS A 78 -11.19 5.20 -0.37
CA HIS A 78 -12.03 6.26 -0.94
C HIS A 78 -12.50 5.96 -2.37
N GLN A 79 -11.61 5.41 -3.21
CA GLN A 79 -12.01 5.02 -4.57
C GLN A 79 -13.05 3.89 -4.58
N VAL A 80 -12.96 2.94 -3.66
CA VAL A 80 -13.96 1.86 -3.48
C VAL A 80 -15.32 2.45 -3.13
N GLU A 81 -15.39 3.37 -2.16
CA GLU A 81 -16.62 4.05 -1.74
C GLU A 81 -17.25 4.86 -2.87
N GLU A 82 -16.45 5.64 -3.62
CA GLU A 82 -16.93 6.39 -4.78
C GLU A 82 -17.53 5.50 -5.88
N ILE A 83 -16.90 4.35 -6.15
CA ILE A 83 -17.39 3.40 -7.16
C ILE A 83 -18.70 2.77 -6.69
N GLU A 84 -18.81 2.39 -5.42
CA GLU A 84 -20.02 1.83 -4.83
C GLU A 84 -21.20 2.80 -4.96
N GLU A 85 -20.99 4.06 -4.63
CA GLU A 85 -21.99 5.12 -4.77
C GLU A 85 -22.39 5.32 -6.24
N SER A 86 -21.42 5.36 -7.15
CA SER A 86 -21.67 5.49 -8.60
C SER A 86 -22.53 4.35 -9.14
N ILE A 87 -22.19 3.10 -8.80
CA ILE A 87 -22.94 1.91 -9.23
C ILE A 87 -24.38 1.93 -8.69
N SER A 88 -24.54 2.33 -7.43
CA SER A 88 -25.84 2.38 -6.79
C SER A 88 -26.76 3.42 -7.45
N ASN A 89 -26.23 4.54 -7.88
CA ASN A 89 -26.97 5.60 -8.56
C ASN A 89 -27.21 5.28 -10.04
N ASN A 90 -26.16 5.09 -10.81
CA ASN A 90 -26.24 4.84 -12.25
C ASN A 90 -24.99 4.13 -12.80
N PRO A 91 -24.93 2.80 -12.76
CA PRO A 91 -23.75 2.04 -13.18
C PRO A 91 -23.36 2.35 -14.62
N SER A 92 -22.08 2.54 -14.85
CA SER A 92 -21.47 2.90 -16.11
C SER A 92 -20.33 1.93 -16.50
N VAL A 93 -19.94 1.95 -17.77
CA VAL A 93 -18.76 1.18 -18.23
C VAL A 93 -17.48 1.68 -17.55
N GLU A 94 -17.45 2.95 -17.16
CA GLU A 94 -16.33 3.54 -16.45
C GLU A 94 -16.16 2.91 -15.06
N ASP A 95 -17.25 2.66 -14.33
CA ASP A 95 -17.20 1.98 -13.04
C ASP A 95 -16.60 0.57 -13.16
N PHE A 96 -16.99 -0.17 -14.19
CA PHE A 96 -16.39 -1.46 -14.50
C PHE A 96 -14.87 -1.35 -14.72
N GLN A 97 -14.42 -0.36 -15.49
CA GLN A 97 -13.00 -0.14 -15.74
C GLN A 97 -12.25 0.26 -14.46
N ARG A 98 -12.85 1.10 -13.61
CA ARG A 98 -12.29 1.48 -12.31
C ARG A 98 -12.12 0.27 -11.40
N ILE A 99 -13.10 -0.61 -11.30
CA ILE A 99 -13.01 -1.86 -10.52
C ILE A 99 -11.86 -2.74 -11.03
N GLN A 100 -11.74 -2.90 -12.36
CA GLN A 100 -10.66 -3.69 -12.95
C GLN A 100 -9.28 -3.09 -12.68
N LYS A 101 -9.16 -1.75 -12.70
CA LYS A 101 -7.93 -1.04 -12.36
C LYS A 101 -7.55 -1.30 -10.90
N LEU A 102 -8.46 -1.10 -9.95
CA LEU A 102 -8.23 -1.35 -8.53
C LEU A 102 -7.77 -2.79 -8.28
N ARG A 103 -8.42 -3.77 -8.92
CA ARG A 103 -8.04 -5.19 -8.79
C ARG A 103 -6.59 -5.44 -9.21
N LYS A 104 -6.13 -4.81 -10.29
CA LYS A 104 -4.72 -4.91 -10.73
C LYS A 104 -3.77 -4.25 -9.73
N GLU A 105 -4.15 -3.10 -9.16
CA GLU A 105 -3.37 -2.38 -8.17
C GLU A 105 -3.19 -3.23 -6.89
N PHE A 106 -4.25 -3.89 -6.41
CA PHE A 106 -4.14 -4.80 -5.24
C PHE A 106 -3.21 -5.98 -5.49
N ILE A 107 -3.32 -6.62 -6.66
CA ILE A 107 -2.43 -7.73 -7.03
C ILE A 107 -0.97 -7.24 -7.03
N TYR A 108 -0.73 -6.06 -7.54
CA TYR A 108 0.60 -5.48 -7.62
C TYR A 108 1.15 -5.12 -6.23
N LEU A 109 0.36 -4.42 -5.41
CA LEU A 109 0.73 -4.06 -4.03
C LEU A 109 1.08 -5.31 -3.21
N ARG A 110 0.24 -6.33 -3.30
CA ARG A 110 0.51 -7.60 -2.60
C ARG A 110 1.82 -8.25 -3.05
N LYS A 111 2.09 -8.24 -4.36
CA LYS A 111 3.35 -8.78 -4.93
C LYS A 111 4.59 -8.05 -4.38
N VAL A 112 4.46 -6.81 -3.99
CA VAL A 112 5.55 -5.99 -3.45
C VAL A 112 5.65 -6.11 -1.93
N VAL A 113 4.52 -6.09 -1.23
CA VAL A 113 4.49 -6.13 0.25
C VAL A 113 4.86 -7.51 0.80
N TYR A 114 4.50 -8.59 0.09
CA TYR A 114 4.79 -9.95 0.55
C TYR A 114 6.30 -10.23 0.72
N PRO A 115 7.19 -9.90 -0.23
CA PRO A 115 8.64 -10.04 -0.03
C PRO A 115 9.19 -9.12 1.07
N LEU A 116 8.59 -7.94 1.29
CA LEU A 116 8.96 -7.06 2.39
C LEU A 116 8.72 -7.73 3.75
N ARG A 117 7.58 -8.41 3.92
CA ARG A 117 7.30 -9.21 5.12
C ARG A 117 8.40 -10.23 5.38
N GLU A 118 8.80 -10.98 4.36
CA GLU A 118 9.86 -11.98 4.48
C GLU A 118 11.22 -11.36 4.82
N ALA A 119 11.55 -10.22 4.21
CA ALA A 119 12.78 -9.50 4.50
C ALA A 119 12.83 -8.99 5.95
N VAL A 120 11.75 -8.38 6.43
CA VAL A 120 11.66 -7.89 7.82
C VAL A 120 11.67 -9.05 8.80
N ASN A 121 10.98 -10.16 8.50
CA ASN A 121 10.99 -11.36 9.34
C ASN A 121 12.41 -11.93 9.54
N LYS A 122 13.24 -11.93 8.49
CA LYS A 122 14.65 -12.36 8.61
C LYS A 122 15.44 -11.45 9.54
N VAL A 123 15.17 -10.14 9.51
CA VAL A 123 15.79 -9.17 10.43
C VAL A 123 15.33 -9.42 11.86
N VAL A 124 14.04 -9.67 12.09
CA VAL A 124 13.48 -9.94 13.43
C VAL A 124 14.07 -11.23 14.03
N LYS A 125 14.33 -12.25 13.21
CA LYS A 125 14.99 -13.49 13.66
C LYS A 125 16.45 -13.30 14.03
N ASN A 126 16.99 -12.11 13.76
CA ASN A 126 18.36 -11.68 14.09
C ASN A 126 19.43 -12.69 13.64
N GLU A 127 19.31 -13.20 12.41
CA GLU A 127 20.25 -14.15 11.84
C GLU A 127 21.58 -13.52 11.38
N ASN A 128 21.84 -12.23 11.76
CA ASN A 128 23.03 -11.48 11.36
C ASN A 128 23.51 -10.52 12.46
N ASP A 129 24.81 -10.24 12.46
CA ASP A 129 25.49 -9.38 13.44
C ASP A 129 25.34 -7.86 13.16
N PHE A 130 24.54 -7.45 12.18
CA PHE A 130 24.39 -6.04 11.78
C PHE A 130 23.27 -5.32 12.52
N ILE A 131 22.38 -6.05 13.18
CA ILE A 131 21.24 -5.51 13.94
C ILE A 131 21.52 -5.69 15.42
N GLU A 132 21.54 -4.60 16.18
CA GLU A 132 21.69 -4.66 17.62
C GLU A 132 20.42 -5.22 18.29
N ASP A 133 20.56 -6.12 19.26
CA ASP A 133 19.44 -6.77 19.97
C ASP A 133 18.40 -5.77 20.50
N ARG A 134 18.87 -4.62 21.00
CA ARG A 134 17.98 -3.52 21.46
C ARG A 134 17.09 -2.93 20.39
N ASN A 135 17.44 -3.08 19.11
CA ASN A 135 16.73 -2.54 17.97
C ASN A 135 15.80 -3.57 17.29
N VAL A 136 15.96 -4.86 17.57
CA VAL A 136 15.13 -5.95 17.00
C VAL A 136 13.64 -5.72 17.23
N LYS A 137 13.26 -5.22 18.39
CA LYS A 137 11.86 -4.91 18.73
C LYS A 137 11.20 -3.92 17.76
N TYR A 138 11.94 -2.96 17.22
CA TYR A 138 11.40 -1.99 16.26
C TYR A 138 11.14 -2.63 14.90
N PHE A 139 11.95 -3.60 14.50
CA PHE A 139 11.69 -4.40 13.31
C PHE A 139 10.52 -5.37 13.52
N ALA A 140 10.30 -5.85 14.75
CA ALA A 140 9.12 -6.63 15.08
C ALA A 140 7.85 -5.80 14.95
N ASP A 141 7.84 -4.54 15.41
CA ASP A 141 6.72 -3.62 15.25
C ASP A 141 6.44 -3.39 13.73
N VAL A 142 7.49 -3.18 12.92
CA VAL A 142 7.34 -3.04 11.45
C VAL A 142 6.79 -4.33 10.82
N TYR A 143 7.23 -5.49 11.31
CA TYR A 143 6.72 -6.78 10.83
C TYR A 143 5.21 -6.91 11.05
N ASP A 144 4.74 -6.54 12.24
CA ASP A 144 3.30 -6.55 12.58
C ASP A 144 2.52 -5.56 11.70
N HIS A 145 3.06 -4.35 11.46
CA HIS A 145 2.46 -3.39 10.52
C HIS A 145 2.34 -3.97 9.11
N VAL A 146 3.37 -4.67 8.63
CA VAL A 146 3.34 -5.30 7.29
C VAL A 146 2.32 -6.44 7.23
N ILE A 147 2.11 -7.21 8.31
CA ILE A 147 1.05 -8.22 8.37
C ILE A 147 -0.32 -7.55 8.26
N HIS A 148 -0.59 -6.52 9.07
CA HIS A 148 -1.86 -5.78 9.02
C HIS A 148 -2.11 -5.15 7.65
N LEU A 149 -1.04 -4.66 6.99
CA LEU A 149 -1.12 -4.14 5.63
C LEU A 149 -1.57 -5.24 4.63
N LEU A 150 -1.02 -6.46 4.73
CA LEU A 150 -1.41 -7.59 3.89
C LEU A 150 -2.86 -8.01 4.12
N ASP A 151 -3.30 -8.06 5.38
CA ASP A 151 -4.69 -8.39 5.75
C ASP A 151 -5.67 -7.33 5.17
N SER A 152 -5.28 -6.05 5.24
CA SER A 152 -6.07 -4.96 4.64
C SER A 152 -6.15 -5.09 3.12
N LEU A 153 -5.03 -5.43 2.45
CA LEU A 153 -5.01 -5.67 1.01
C LEU A 153 -5.92 -6.83 0.59
N ASP A 154 -5.95 -7.91 1.37
CA ASP A 154 -6.85 -9.03 1.11
C ASP A 154 -8.32 -8.63 1.29
N THR A 155 -8.64 -7.84 2.32
CA THR A 155 -9.98 -7.28 2.55
C THR A 155 -10.44 -6.40 1.36
N TYR A 156 -9.62 -5.47 0.92
CA TYR A 156 -9.97 -4.59 -0.22
C TYR A 156 -10.09 -5.36 -1.53
N LYS A 157 -9.27 -6.39 -1.73
CA LYS A 157 -9.41 -7.30 -2.89
C LYS A 157 -10.80 -7.98 -2.89
N ASP A 158 -11.27 -8.43 -1.74
CA ASP A 158 -12.58 -9.07 -1.63
C ASP A 158 -13.72 -8.05 -1.83
N LEU A 159 -13.55 -6.81 -1.33
CA LEU A 159 -14.47 -5.70 -1.62
C LEU A 159 -14.56 -5.40 -3.12
N THR A 160 -13.46 -5.43 -3.87
CA THR A 160 -13.54 -5.25 -5.34
C THR A 160 -14.32 -6.35 -6.04
N SER A 161 -14.31 -7.57 -5.51
CA SER A 161 -15.15 -8.66 -6.03
C SER A 161 -16.63 -8.40 -5.75
N THR A 162 -16.95 -7.94 -4.54
CA THR A 162 -18.31 -7.53 -4.15
C THR A 162 -18.83 -6.37 -5.01
N LEU A 163 -17.97 -5.37 -5.30
CA LEU A 163 -18.32 -4.27 -6.22
C LEU A 163 -18.64 -4.78 -7.64
N MET A 164 -17.89 -5.77 -8.12
CA MET A 164 -18.17 -6.37 -9.42
C MET A 164 -19.52 -7.07 -9.46
N ASP A 165 -19.85 -7.82 -8.40
CA ASP A 165 -21.14 -8.49 -8.28
C ASP A 165 -22.28 -7.47 -8.18
N LEU A 166 -22.11 -6.39 -7.41
CA LEU A 166 -23.06 -5.29 -7.31
C LEU A 166 -23.29 -4.64 -8.68
N TYR A 167 -22.22 -4.34 -9.42
CA TYR A 167 -22.30 -3.79 -10.78
C TYR A 167 -23.12 -4.68 -11.69
N MET A 168 -22.81 -5.98 -11.76
CA MET A 168 -23.51 -6.93 -12.61
C MET A 168 -25.00 -7.06 -12.24
N ASN A 169 -25.30 -7.12 -10.93
CA ASN A 169 -26.68 -7.21 -10.44
C ASN A 169 -27.48 -5.95 -10.79
N THR A 170 -26.90 -4.76 -10.62
CA THR A 170 -27.57 -3.49 -10.93
C THR A 170 -27.84 -3.35 -12.43
N ILE A 171 -26.86 -3.73 -13.29
CA ILE A 171 -27.07 -3.75 -14.75
C ILE A 171 -28.18 -4.71 -15.14
N ASN A 172 -28.20 -5.93 -14.59
CA ASN A 172 -29.23 -6.94 -14.88
C ASN A 172 -30.61 -6.45 -14.43
N TYR A 173 -30.71 -5.81 -13.26
CA TYR A 173 -31.94 -5.21 -12.78
C TYR A 173 -32.49 -4.15 -13.75
N LYS A 174 -31.63 -3.18 -14.16
CA LYS A 174 -32.01 -2.14 -15.13
C LYS A 174 -32.43 -2.72 -16.47
N MET A 175 -31.72 -3.72 -16.96
CA MET A 175 -32.07 -4.40 -18.22
C MET A 175 -33.47 -5.06 -18.13
N ASN A 176 -33.78 -5.72 -17.01
CA ASN A 176 -35.07 -6.32 -16.79
C ASN A 176 -36.19 -5.26 -16.70
N GLU A 177 -35.96 -4.09 -16.12
CA GLU A 177 -36.93 -2.99 -16.10
C GLU A 177 -37.22 -2.48 -17.52
N VAL A 178 -36.16 -2.26 -18.34
CA VAL A 178 -36.32 -1.84 -19.73
C VAL A 178 -37.11 -2.90 -20.53
N MET A 179 -36.82 -4.19 -20.36
CA MET A 179 -37.54 -5.28 -21.01
C MET A 179 -39.02 -5.31 -20.61
N LYS A 180 -39.34 -5.10 -19.32
CA LYS A 180 -40.75 -5.01 -18.87
C LYS A 180 -41.46 -3.85 -19.55
N LEU A 181 -40.85 -2.69 -19.66
CA LEU A 181 -41.47 -1.55 -20.35
C LEU A 181 -41.72 -1.83 -21.84
N LEU A 182 -40.76 -2.49 -22.53
CA LEU A 182 -40.93 -2.86 -23.93
C LEU A 182 -42.04 -3.92 -24.16
N THR A 183 -42.28 -4.79 -23.19
CA THR A 183 -43.32 -5.83 -23.28
C THR A 183 -44.71 -5.32 -22.95
N ILE A 184 -44.86 -4.16 -22.30
CA ILE A 184 -46.14 -3.55 -21.94
C ILE A 184 -46.66 -2.65 -23.08
N ILE A 185 -45.79 -2.22 -24.01
CA ILE A 185 -46.20 -1.42 -25.18
C ILE A 185 -46.64 -2.39 -26.29
N PRO A 186 -47.96 -2.48 -26.63
CA PRO A 186 -48.47 -3.36 -27.68
C PRO A 186 -48.07 -2.85 -29.07
#